data_bce2cd36eb11db2a1b49871a937f7ef6
#
_entry.id   bce2cd36eb11db2a1b49871a937f7ef6
#
_cell.length_a   1.000
_cell.length_b   1.000
_cell.length_c   1.000
_cell.angle_alpha   90.00
_cell.angle_beta   90.00
_cell.angle_gamma   90.00
#
_symmetry.space_group_name_H-M   'P 1'
#
loop_
_entity.id
_entity.type
_entity.pdbx_description
1 polymer ?
#
loop_
_entity_poly.entity_id
_entity_poly.type
_entity_poly.pdbx_seq_one_letter_code
_entity_poly.pdbx_strand_id
1 'polypeptide(L)'
;MSSSVPLNDEMLVRVQREDFSVDAEINRVRARSKRIGGVATFLGIARDRSKGREIDSMTFEHYEGMAQAKLREIRERALKDFDIIEVAILHRYGEIGIGENIVLIVVGAEHRADAFRACEWAIAELKRITPIWKREHTPQGEVWVEEHP
;
A
#
# COMPACT_ATOMS: atom_id res chain seq x y z
N MET A 1 -22.54 -19.18 5.14
CA MET A 1 -22.02 -19.18 5.36
C MET A 1 -21.22 -18.96 5.36
N SER A 2 -20.90 -18.75 5.51
CA SER A 2 -20.15 -18.57 5.52
C SER A 2 -19.33 -18.59 5.84
N SER A 3 -19.04 -18.80 5.61
CA SER A 3 -18.13 -18.86 5.98
C SER A 3 -17.38 -18.26 6.42
N SER A 4 -17.25 -18.39 6.82
CA SER A 4 -16.52 -17.42 7.14
C SER A 4 -15.34 -17.60 7.90
N VAL A 5 -14.29 -17.42 7.23
CA VAL A 5 -13.01 -17.19 7.84
C VAL A 5 -13.10 -15.79 8.40
N PRO A 6 -13.00 -15.61 9.70
CA PRO A 6 -12.95 -14.28 10.24
C PRO A 6 -11.76 -13.56 9.65
N LEU A 7 -11.99 -12.39 9.11
CA LEU A 7 -10.93 -11.52 8.67
C LEU A 7 -10.13 -11.09 9.87
N ASN A 8 -8.90 -11.57 9.90
CA ASN A 8 -7.97 -11.21 10.92
C ASN A 8 -7.26 -9.93 10.46
N ASP A 9 -6.99 -9.04 11.36
CA ASP A 9 -6.36 -7.75 11.04
C ASP A 9 -5.02 -7.91 10.34
N GLU A 10 -4.34 -9.03 10.56
CA GLU A 10 -3.06 -9.32 9.92
C GLU A 10 -3.17 -9.45 8.40
N MET A 11 -4.33 -9.82 7.90
CA MET A 11 -4.53 -9.92 6.46
C MET A 11 -4.67 -8.55 5.79
N LEU A 12 -4.97 -7.52 6.57
CA LEU A 12 -5.17 -6.18 6.06
C LEU A 12 -3.88 -5.39 5.93
N VAL A 13 -2.80 -5.85 6.53
CA VAL A 13 -1.50 -5.19 6.45
C VAL A 13 -0.46 -6.23 6.08
N ARG A 14 0.14 -6.10 4.89
CA ARG A 14 1.12 -7.10 4.43
C ARG A 14 2.27 -6.47 3.67
N VAL A 15 3.47 -6.94 3.97
CA VAL A 15 4.66 -6.72 3.16
C VAL A 15 4.94 -8.06 2.51
N GLN A 16 4.86 -8.14 1.19
CA GLN A 16 4.95 -9.41 0.48
C GLN A 16 5.67 -9.25 -0.85
N ARG A 17 6.27 -10.34 -1.31
CA ARG A 17 6.90 -10.36 -2.62
C ARG A 17 5.88 -10.50 -3.74
N GLU A 18 4.86 -11.32 -3.51
CA GLU A 18 3.87 -11.67 -4.51
C GLU A 18 2.97 -10.50 -4.87
N ASP A 19 2.47 -10.53 -6.09
CA ASP A 19 1.44 -9.59 -6.51
C ASP A 19 0.15 -9.84 -5.71
N PHE A 20 -0.77 -8.92 -5.83
CA PHE A 20 -2.05 -8.98 -5.12
C PHE A 20 -3.18 -8.68 -6.09
N SER A 21 -4.37 -9.12 -5.72
CA SER A 21 -5.59 -8.80 -6.47
C SER A 21 -6.24 -7.58 -5.84
N VAL A 22 -6.31 -6.49 -6.60
CA VAL A 22 -6.94 -5.25 -6.10
C VAL A 22 -8.39 -5.52 -5.73
N ASP A 23 -9.12 -6.26 -6.58
CA ASP A 23 -10.52 -6.60 -6.31
C ASP A 23 -10.67 -7.38 -5.01
N ALA A 24 -9.80 -8.35 -4.78
CA ALA A 24 -9.86 -9.16 -3.56
C ALA A 24 -9.65 -8.29 -2.31
N GLU A 25 -8.73 -7.35 -2.38
CA GLU A 25 -8.45 -6.49 -1.23
C GLU A 25 -9.58 -5.49 -0.99
N ILE A 26 -10.15 -4.95 -2.05
CA ILE A 26 -11.33 -4.08 -1.93
C ILE A 26 -12.49 -4.86 -1.30
N ASN A 27 -12.72 -6.07 -1.76
CA ASN A 27 -13.81 -6.91 -1.22
C ASN A 27 -13.56 -7.25 0.25
N ARG A 28 -12.31 -7.45 0.63
CA ARG A 28 -11.94 -7.72 2.03
C ARG A 28 -12.30 -6.55 2.94
N VAL A 29 -12.02 -5.33 2.48
CA VAL A 29 -12.39 -4.13 3.22
C VAL A 29 -13.90 -3.95 3.26
N ARG A 30 -14.57 -4.14 2.13
CA ARG A 30 -16.04 -4.01 2.06
C ARG A 30 -16.75 -4.96 3.00
N ALA A 31 -16.19 -6.14 3.21
CA ALA A 31 -16.79 -7.15 4.06
C ALA A 31 -16.76 -6.79 5.55
N ARG A 32 -16.01 -5.76 5.93
CA ARG A 32 -15.85 -5.40 7.34
C ARG A 32 -17.08 -4.71 7.92
N SER A 33 -17.87 -4.02 7.10
CA SER A 33 -19.04 -3.33 7.61
C SER A 33 -19.99 -2.94 6.50
N LYS A 34 -21.27 -3.07 6.76
CA LYS A 34 -22.32 -2.60 5.84
C LYS A 34 -22.49 -1.09 5.88
N ARG A 35 -21.80 -0.41 6.79
CA ARG A 35 -21.85 1.04 6.89
C ARG A 35 -20.92 1.72 5.89
N ILE A 36 -20.05 0.96 5.23
CA ILE A 36 -19.15 1.54 4.24
C ILE A 36 -19.95 2.03 3.04
N GLY A 37 -19.92 3.33 2.83
CA GLY A 37 -20.60 3.98 1.70
C GLY A 37 -19.67 4.34 0.57
N GLY A 38 -18.35 4.37 0.83
CA GLY A 38 -17.36 4.65 -0.19
C GLY A 38 -16.04 3.99 0.12
N VAL A 39 -15.31 3.63 -0.96
CA VAL A 39 -13.98 3.03 -0.84
C VAL A 39 -13.05 3.86 -1.71
N ALA A 40 -11.98 4.36 -1.10
CA ALA A 40 -10.92 5.04 -1.83
C ALA A 40 -9.70 4.12 -1.89
N THR A 41 -9.06 4.09 -3.03
CA THR A 41 -7.85 3.29 -3.20
C THR A 41 -6.73 4.12 -3.80
N PHE A 42 -5.51 3.80 -3.37
CA PHE A 42 -4.33 4.23 -4.08
C PHE A 42 -3.56 2.98 -4.51
N LEU A 43 -3.31 2.86 -5.79
CA LEU A 43 -2.51 1.78 -6.35
C LEU A 43 -1.27 2.38 -6.96
N GLY A 44 -0.10 2.08 -6.37
CA GLY A 44 1.18 2.51 -6.92
C GLY A 44 1.71 1.49 -7.90
N ILE A 45 2.13 1.97 -9.07
CA ILE A 45 2.57 1.12 -10.18
C ILE A 45 3.96 1.56 -10.60
N ALA A 46 4.79 0.59 -10.98
CA ALA A 46 6.15 0.87 -11.44
C ALA A 46 6.10 1.52 -12.82
N ARG A 47 6.57 2.77 -12.91
CA ARG A 47 6.58 3.51 -14.18
C ARG A 47 8.00 3.50 -14.77
N ASP A 48 8.09 3.72 -16.08
CA ASP A 48 9.34 3.58 -16.82
C ASP A 48 10.23 4.82 -16.76
N ARG A 49 9.88 5.83 -15.97
CA ARG A 49 10.67 7.06 -15.83
C ARG A 49 10.70 7.53 -14.39
N SER A 50 11.84 8.05 -13.99
CA SER A 50 12.01 8.65 -12.67
C SER A 50 13.06 9.75 -12.78
N LYS A 51 12.68 10.99 -12.40
CA LYS A 51 13.58 12.14 -12.39
C LYS A 51 14.34 12.32 -13.71
N GLY A 52 13.62 12.17 -14.82
CA GLY A 52 14.19 12.34 -16.15
C GLY A 52 15.00 11.16 -16.66
N ARG A 53 15.11 10.08 -15.90
CA ARG A 53 15.81 8.86 -16.30
C ARG A 53 14.84 7.80 -16.75
N GLU A 54 15.29 7.01 -17.73
CA GLU A 54 14.59 5.83 -18.16
C GLU A 54 14.85 4.70 -17.17
N ILE A 55 13.81 3.97 -16.80
CA ILE A 55 13.90 2.89 -15.81
C ILE A 55 13.48 1.58 -16.48
N ASP A 56 14.31 0.55 -16.33
CA ASP A 56 14.03 -0.77 -16.89
C ASP A 56 13.23 -1.64 -15.93
N SER A 57 13.54 -1.54 -14.65
CA SER A 57 12.85 -2.24 -13.58
C SER A 57 13.29 -1.61 -12.26
N MET A 58 12.76 -2.11 -11.15
CA MET A 58 13.19 -1.63 -9.84
C MET A 58 13.17 -2.77 -8.84
N THR A 59 13.95 -2.62 -7.78
CA THR A 59 13.97 -3.57 -6.68
C THR A 59 13.65 -2.82 -5.39
N PHE A 60 12.66 -3.32 -4.66
CA PHE A 60 12.34 -2.80 -3.34
C PHE A 60 12.95 -3.72 -2.30
N GLU A 61 13.67 -3.13 -1.36
CA GLU A 61 14.20 -3.86 -0.20
C GLU A 61 13.55 -3.29 1.04
N HIS A 62 13.38 -4.11 2.05
CA HIS A 62 12.71 -3.68 3.27
C HIS A 62 13.44 -4.24 4.49
N TYR A 63 13.24 -3.58 5.61
CA TYR A 63 13.72 -4.05 6.90
C TYR A 63 12.65 -4.99 7.45
N GLU A 64 12.91 -6.29 7.38
CA GLU A 64 11.94 -7.31 7.73
C GLU A 64 11.44 -7.12 9.17
N GLY A 65 10.16 -7.30 9.37
CA GLY A 65 9.52 -7.09 10.67
C GLY A 65 9.22 -5.64 10.94
N MET A 66 10.18 -4.74 10.74
CA MET A 66 9.99 -3.32 11.01
C MET A 66 9.08 -2.67 9.97
N ALA A 67 9.22 -3.06 8.70
CA ALA A 67 8.33 -2.54 7.66
C ALA A 67 6.89 -2.94 7.95
N GLN A 68 6.66 -4.20 8.29
CA GLN A 68 5.32 -4.69 8.66
C GLN A 68 4.77 -3.92 9.86
N ALA A 69 5.59 -3.71 10.89
CA ALA A 69 5.17 -2.99 12.09
C ALA A 69 4.80 -1.54 11.77
N LYS A 70 5.55 -0.88 10.89
CA LYS A 70 5.26 0.50 10.52
C LYS A 70 3.99 0.61 9.70
N LEU A 71 3.72 -0.33 8.81
CA LEU A 71 2.45 -0.33 8.07
C LEU A 71 1.28 -0.55 9.02
N ARG A 72 1.45 -1.42 10.01
CA ARG A 72 0.42 -1.65 11.02
C ARG A 72 0.18 -0.37 11.84
N GLU A 73 1.24 0.34 12.20
CA GLU A 73 1.13 1.61 12.89
C GLU A 73 0.33 2.64 12.08
N ILE A 74 0.60 2.72 10.78
CA ILE A 74 -0.13 3.63 9.88
C ILE A 74 -1.61 3.30 9.88
N ARG A 75 -1.94 2.01 9.76
CA ARG A 75 -3.34 1.58 9.80
C ARG A 75 -4.02 2.00 11.10
N GLU A 76 -3.37 1.75 12.22
CA GLU A 76 -3.94 2.09 13.54
C GLU A 76 -4.14 3.59 13.71
N ARG A 77 -3.18 4.38 13.26
CA ARG A 77 -3.28 5.83 13.32
C ARG A 77 -4.38 6.36 12.41
N ALA A 78 -4.52 5.78 11.23
CA ALA A 78 -5.60 6.17 10.32
C ALA A 78 -6.97 5.92 10.94
N LEU A 79 -7.15 4.75 11.54
CA LEU A 79 -8.41 4.39 12.20
C LEU A 79 -8.71 5.30 13.40
N LYS A 80 -7.67 5.77 14.07
CA LYS A 80 -7.83 6.65 15.23
C LYS A 80 -8.11 8.10 14.83
N ASP A 81 -7.44 8.60 13.80
CA ASP A 81 -7.43 10.03 13.50
C ASP A 81 -8.42 10.44 12.40
N PHE A 82 -8.97 9.49 11.68
CA PHE A 82 -9.93 9.77 10.61
C PHE A 82 -11.25 9.05 10.86
N ASP A 83 -12.33 9.62 10.36
CA ASP A 83 -13.67 9.02 10.50
C ASP A 83 -13.85 7.98 9.39
N ILE A 84 -13.18 6.86 9.54
CA ILE A 84 -13.17 5.76 8.57
C ILE A 84 -13.46 4.45 9.28
N ILE A 85 -13.75 3.41 8.50
CA ILE A 85 -14.16 2.12 9.06
C ILE A 85 -13.03 1.09 8.97
N GLU A 86 -12.33 1.03 7.83
CA GLU A 86 -11.29 0.03 7.66
C GLU A 86 -10.22 0.52 6.69
N VAL A 87 -8.99 0.00 6.86
CA VAL A 87 -7.86 0.30 5.99
C VAL A 87 -7.09 -0.98 5.72
N ALA A 88 -6.78 -1.23 4.45
CA ALA A 88 -5.84 -2.27 4.07
C ALA A 88 -4.61 -1.61 3.45
N ILE A 89 -3.43 -2.12 3.79
CA ILE A 89 -2.17 -1.59 3.28
C ILE A 89 -1.28 -2.77 2.89
N LEU A 90 -0.89 -2.83 1.62
CA LEU A 90 -0.01 -3.87 1.11
C LEU A 90 1.14 -3.23 0.36
N HIS A 91 2.35 -3.71 0.59
CA HIS A 91 3.53 -3.26 -0.15
C HIS A 91 4.34 -4.46 -0.59
N ARG A 92 4.68 -4.50 -1.87
CA ARG A 92 5.53 -5.56 -2.41
C ARG A 92 6.99 -5.21 -2.22
N TYR A 93 7.82 -6.24 -2.17
CA TYR A 93 9.27 -6.09 -2.18
C TYR A 93 9.85 -7.06 -3.22
N GLY A 94 11.16 -6.93 -3.46
CA GLY A 94 11.83 -7.71 -4.49
C GLY A 94 11.83 -6.98 -5.82
N GLU A 95 12.13 -7.69 -6.87
CA GLU A 95 12.19 -7.10 -8.20
C GLU A 95 10.80 -6.90 -8.77
N ILE A 96 10.56 -5.70 -9.29
CA ILE A 96 9.26 -5.31 -9.84
C ILE A 96 9.48 -4.74 -11.23
N GLY A 97 8.80 -5.30 -12.21
CA GLY A 97 8.88 -4.84 -13.59
C GLY A 97 7.98 -3.65 -13.84
N ILE A 98 8.25 -2.96 -14.94
CA ILE A 98 7.48 -1.79 -15.35
C ILE A 98 6.02 -2.21 -15.58
N GLY A 99 5.11 -1.41 -15.05
CA GLY A 99 3.68 -1.66 -15.13
C GLY A 99 3.13 -2.56 -14.03
N GLU A 100 3.99 -3.14 -13.21
CA GLU A 100 3.55 -4.02 -12.13
C GLU A 100 3.16 -3.23 -10.89
N ASN A 101 2.34 -3.85 -10.07
CA ASN A 101 1.86 -3.25 -8.82
C ASN A 101 2.99 -3.16 -7.80
N ILE A 102 3.02 -2.06 -7.07
CA ILE A 102 3.99 -1.85 -5.98
C ILE A 102 3.31 -1.83 -4.63
N VAL A 103 2.29 -1.01 -4.50
CA VAL A 103 1.66 -0.74 -3.21
C VAL A 103 0.18 -0.50 -3.41
N LEU A 104 -0.60 -0.94 -2.45
CA LEU A 104 -2.05 -0.75 -2.46
C LEU A 104 -2.50 -0.26 -1.09
N ILE A 105 -3.31 0.79 -1.09
CA ILE A 105 -4.01 1.26 0.10
C ILE A 105 -5.49 1.29 -0.24
N VAL A 106 -6.30 0.68 0.62
CA VAL A 106 -7.76 0.64 0.46
C VAL A 106 -8.37 1.17 1.74
N VAL A 107 -9.20 2.21 1.61
CA VAL A 107 -9.85 2.82 2.77
C VAL A 107 -11.35 2.76 2.58
N GLY A 108 -12.06 2.16 3.53
CA GLY A 108 -13.52 2.14 3.55
C GLY A 108 -14.05 3.11 4.60
N ALA A 109 -15.01 3.94 4.22
CA ALA A 109 -15.63 4.91 5.12
C ALA A 109 -17.10 5.09 4.77
N GLU A 110 -17.87 5.70 5.69
CA GLU A 110 -19.25 6.03 5.36
C GLU A 110 -19.31 7.08 4.25
N HIS A 111 -18.40 8.05 4.28
CA HIS A 111 -18.44 9.20 3.38
C HIS A 111 -17.11 9.32 2.62
N ARG A 112 -17.23 9.67 1.33
CA ARG A 112 -16.09 9.70 0.41
C ARG A 112 -14.99 10.67 0.82
N ALA A 113 -15.35 11.81 1.41
CA ALA A 113 -14.35 12.81 1.78
C ALA A 113 -13.39 12.25 2.82
N ASP A 114 -13.89 11.49 3.78
CA ASP A 114 -13.05 10.87 4.81
C ASP A 114 -12.17 9.77 4.20
N ALA A 115 -12.74 9.00 3.28
CA ALA A 115 -11.99 7.94 2.61
C ALA A 115 -10.82 8.51 1.81
N PHE A 116 -11.06 9.56 1.04
CA PHE A 116 -10.01 10.19 0.25
C PHE A 116 -8.91 10.80 1.13
N ARG A 117 -9.31 11.52 2.20
CA ARG A 117 -8.33 12.14 3.09
C ARG A 117 -7.45 11.11 3.78
N ALA A 118 -8.04 10.05 4.28
CA ALA A 118 -7.29 9.01 4.97
C ALA A 118 -6.37 8.27 4.01
N CYS A 119 -6.82 8.02 2.78
CA CYS A 119 -6.02 7.33 1.77
C CYS A 119 -4.79 8.17 1.40
N GLU A 120 -4.97 9.45 1.15
CA GLU A 120 -3.86 10.34 0.83
C GLU A 120 -2.88 10.42 1.99
N TRP A 121 -3.39 10.58 3.20
CA TRP A 121 -2.55 10.64 4.39
C TRP A 121 -1.74 9.35 4.55
N ALA A 122 -2.39 8.19 4.34
CA ALA A 122 -1.75 6.90 4.55
C ALA A 122 -0.57 6.68 3.60
N ILE A 123 -0.73 7.00 2.31
CA ILE A 123 0.38 6.82 1.37
C ILE A 123 1.51 7.81 1.65
N ALA A 124 1.19 9.03 2.05
CA ALA A 124 2.21 10.00 2.42
C ALA A 124 3.00 9.54 3.64
N GLU A 125 2.30 9.03 4.66
CA GLU A 125 2.95 8.51 5.87
C GLU A 125 3.79 7.27 5.56
N LEU A 126 3.28 6.38 4.72
CA LEU A 126 4.01 5.19 4.34
C LEU A 126 5.37 5.58 3.74
N LYS A 127 5.38 6.54 2.84
CA LYS A 127 6.61 6.98 2.20
C LYS A 127 7.54 7.72 3.17
N ARG A 128 6.99 8.29 4.23
CA ARG A 128 7.78 9.04 5.21
C ARG A 128 8.45 8.17 6.27
N ILE A 129 7.76 7.13 6.77
CA ILE A 129 8.23 6.41 7.94
C ILE A 129 8.58 4.94 7.73
N THR A 130 8.15 4.36 6.60
CA THR A 130 8.33 2.92 6.42
C THR A 130 9.73 2.62 5.88
N PRO A 131 10.47 1.69 6.49
CA PRO A 131 11.84 1.35 6.05
C PRO A 131 11.80 0.42 4.85
N ILE A 132 11.47 1.00 3.71
CA ILE A 132 11.45 0.36 2.41
C ILE A 132 12.28 1.23 1.47
N TRP A 133 13.25 0.64 0.79
CA TRP A 133 14.16 1.34 -0.11
C TRP A 133 13.97 0.88 -1.52
N LYS A 134 14.13 1.81 -2.47
CA LYS A 134 13.97 1.51 -3.89
C LYS A 134 15.31 1.67 -4.60
N ARG A 135 15.70 0.65 -5.36
CA ARG A 135 16.84 0.70 -6.25
C ARG A 135 16.31 0.59 -7.67
N GLU A 136 16.60 1.60 -8.49
CA GLU A 136 16.17 1.64 -9.87
C GLU A 136 17.25 1.08 -10.79
N HIS A 137 16.83 0.24 -11.72
CA HIS A 137 17.73 -0.34 -12.73
C HIS A 137 17.55 0.47 -14.01
N THR A 138 18.64 1.12 -14.44
CA THR A 138 18.64 1.98 -15.63
C THR A 138 19.62 1.45 -16.65
N PRO A 139 19.55 1.91 -17.93
CA PRO A 139 20.56 1.50 -18.92
C PRO A 139 21.98 1.87 -18.54
N GLN A 140 22.18 2.84 -17.64
CA GLN A 140 23.50 3.27 -17.18
C GLN A 140 23.89 2.68 -15.84
N GLY A 141 23.09 1.72 -15.31
CA GLY A 141 23.40 1.08 -14.04
C GLY A 141 22.31 1.31 -13.01
N GLU A 142 22.62 0.93 -11.76
CA GLU A 142 21.66 0.99 -10.67
C GLU A 142 21.75 2.30 -9.92
N VAL A 143 20.59 2.79 -9.48
CA VAL A 143 20.49 4.04 -8.72
C VAL A 143 19.61 3.81 -7.50
N TRP A 144 20.14 4.07 -6.32
CA TRP A 144 19.36 4.09 -5.09
C TRP A 144 18.53 5.35 -5.04
N VAL A 145 17.26 5.21 -4.72
CA VAL A 145 16.36 6.35 -4.56
C VAL A 145 16.11 6.54 -3.08
N GLU A 146 16.65 7.61 -2.53
CA GLU A 146 16.53 7.90 -1.11
C GLU A 146 15.29 8.68 -0.77
N GLU A 147 14.80 9.47 -1.73
CA GLU A 147 13.62 10.26 -1.51
C GLU A 147 12.36 9.45 -1.72
N HIS A 148 11.43 9.67 -0.83
CA HIS A 148 10.09 9.13 -0.97
C HIS A 148 9.25 10.19 -1.64
N PRO A 149 8.85 9.96 -2.85
CA PRO A 149 8.01 10.93 -3.55
C PRO A 149 6.67 11.10 -2.88
#